data_d95213762631e0ec087aac75f5c07d58
#
_entry.id   d95213762631e0ec087aac75f5c07d58
#
_cell.length_a   1.000
_cell.length_b   1.000
_cell.length_c   1.000
_cell.angle_alpha   90.00
_cell.angle_beta   90.00
_cell.angle_gamma   90.00
#
_symmetry.space_group_name_H-M   'P 1'
#
loop_
_entity.id
_entity.type
_entity.pdbx_description
1 polymer ?
#
loop_
_entity_poly.entity_id
_entity_poly.type
_entity_poly.pdbx_seq_one_letter_code
_entity_poly.pdbx_strand_id
1 'polypeptide(L)'
;MKKIALFAIIALTASCITATAQNKKGMKKVLFVLTSHSELGNTGEKTGFWIEEFAAPYYELADKGVIIDIASPLGGQPPIDPKSSDPSSATEDTKRFDKDTELQVKLSKTHKLADVKQADYDAVFYPGGHGPLWDLATDTSSSALIVDFYTNNKPVAFVFHSKKK
;
A
#
# COMPACT_ATOMS: atom_id res chain seq x y z
N MET A 1 9.22 -75.62 38.91
CA MET A 1 8.26 -74.87 38.05
C MET A 1 8.60 -73.42 38.15
N LYS A 2 9.39 -72.88 37.23
CA LYS A 2 9.86 -71.50 37.23
C LYS A 2 9.02 -70.68 36.23
N LYS A 3 8.29 -69.71 36.73
CA LYS A 3 7.51 -68.76 35.90
C LYS A 3 8.45 -67.66 35.40
N ILE A 4 8.65 -67.62 34.09
CA ILE A 4 9.38 -66.54 33.42
C ILE A 4 8.37 -65.44 33.07
N ALA A 5 8.51 -64.28 33.73
CA ALA A 5 7.72 -63.09 33.39
C ALA A 5 8.42 -62.34 32.24
N LEU A 6 7.73 -62.26 31.12
CA LEU A 6 8.17 -61.51 29.94
C LEU A 6 7.81 -60.03 30.11
N PHE A 7 8.78 -59.16 30.37
CA PHE A 7 8.61 -57.70 30.39
C PHE A 7 8.68 -57.18 28.95
N ALA A 8 7.55 -56.80 28.38
CA ALA A 8 7.53 -56.08 27.15
C ALA A 8 7.88 -54.59 27.36
N ILE A 9 9.05 -54.16 26.93
CA ILE A 9 9.49 -52.76 26.96
C ILE A 9 8.88 -52.09 25.71
N ILE A 10 7.84 -51.31 25.91
CA ILE A 10 7.30 -50.41 24.86
C ILE A 10 8.21 -49.18 24.78
N ALA A 11 9.08 -49.13 23.79
CA ALA A 11 9.84 -47.95 23.46
C ALA A 11 8.95 -46.92 22.78
N LEU A 12 8.50 -45.92 23.53
CA LEU A 12 7.75 -44.78 23.04
C LEU A 12 8.76 -43.83 22.34
N THR A 13 8.91 -43.94 21.03
CA THR A 13 9.70 -43.00 20.23
C THR A 13 8.91 -41.69 20.11
N ALA A 14 9.23 -40.73 20.97
CA ALA A 14 8.77 -39.37 20.82
C ALA A 14 9.41 -38.78 19.56
N SER A 15 8.69 -38.82 18.44
CA SER A 15 9.04 -38.02 17.24
C SER A 15 8.93 -36.55 17.58
N CYS A 16 10.06 -35.94 17.89
CA CYS A 16 10.18 -34.48 17.99
C CYS A 16 9.96 -33.90 16.59
N ILE A 17 8.73 -33.49 16.30
CA ILE A 17 8.43 -32.66 15.13
C ILE A 17 9.04 -31.29 15.44
N THR A 18 10.29 -31.08 15.01
CA THR A 18 10.88 -29.74 14.96
C THR A 18 10.12 -28.99 13.88
N ALA A 19 9.07 -28.27 14.28
CA ALA A 19 8.49 -27.24 13.44
C ALA A 19 9.61 -26.23 13.16
N THR A 20 10.23 -26.34 11.99
CA THR A 20 11.08 -25.29 11.46
C THR A 20 10.19 -24.06 11.36
N ALA A 21 10.32 -23.16 12.34
CA ALA A 21 9.83 -21.80 12.22
C ALA A 21 10.56 -21.21 11.01
N GLN A 22 9.94 -21.32 9.84
CA GLN A 22 10.35 -20.59 8.65
C GLN A 22 10.37 -19.13 9.08
N ASN A 23 11.58 -18.58 9.20
CA ASN A 23 11.81 -17.18 9.49
C ASN A 23 11.08 -16.41 8.39
N LYS A 24 9.84 -15.99 8.62
CA LYS A 24 9.12 -15.06 7.78
C LYS A 24 9.93 -13.78 7.85
N LYS A 25 10.89 -13.65 6.94
CA LYS A 25 11.53 -12.36 6.63
C LYS A 25 10.35 -11.41 6.47
N GLY A 26 10.15 -10.50 7.44
CA GLY A 26 8.89 -9.78 7.60
C GLY A 26 8.48 -9.20 6.26
N MET A 27 7.22 -9.46 5.85
CA MET A 27 6.70 -8.94 4.60
C MET A 27 6.88 -7.43 4.61
N LYS A 28 7.42 -6.87 3.54
CA LYS A 28 7.59 -5.42 3.43
C LYS A 28 6.23 -4.75 3.37
N LYS A 29 6.11 -3.62 4.04
CA LYS A 29 4.88 -2.84 4.11
C LYS A 29 5.13 -1.42 3.60
N VAL A 30 4.38 -1.02 2.59
CA VAL A 30 4.51 0.29 1.93
C VAL A 30 3.23 1.08 2.11
N LEU A 31 3.36 2.35 2.43
CA LEU A 31 2.26 3.29 2.47
C LEU A 31 2.14 4.01 1.13
N PHE A 32 0.95 4.01 0.53
CA PHE A 32 0.61 4.86 -0.60
C PHE A 32 -0.21 6.04 -0.09
N VAL A 33 0.20 7.26 -0.41
CA VAL A 33 -0.49 8.49 0.01
C VAL A 33 -1.12 9.16 -1.20
N LEU A 34 -2.45 9.20 -1.20
CA LEU A 34 -3.25 9.80 -2.26
C LEU A 34 -3.78 11.17 -1.84
N THR A 35 -4.14 12.01 -2.80
CA THR A 35 -4.82 13.27 -2.56
C THR A 35 -6.26 13.09 -2.08
N SER A 36 -6.76 14.04 -1.32
CA SER A 36 -8.19 14.21 -1.03
C SER A 36 -8.81 15.38 -1.81
N HIS A 37 -8.02 16.06 -2.65
CA HIS A 37 -8.46 17.24 -3.38
C HIS A 37 -9.07 16.89 -4.73
N SER A 38 -10.26 17.42 -5.03
CA SER A 38 -11.07 17.04 -6.20
C SER A 38 -11.30 18.16 -7.22
N GLU A 39 -10.88 19.41 -6.95
CA GLU A 39 -11.15 20.54 -7.82
C GLU A 39 -9.88 20.95 -8.60
N LEU A 40 -9.98 21.14 -9.91
CA LEU A 40 -8.88 21.65 -10.72
C LEU A 40 -8.82 23.18 -10.65
N GLY A 41 -8.39 23.70 -9.50
CA GLY A 41 -8.38 25.14 -9.24
C GLY A 41 -9.77 25.75 -9.39
N ASN A 42 -9.85 26.87 -10.13
CA ASN A 42 -11.09 27.58 -10.39
C ASN A 42 -11.66 27.33 -11.80
N THR A 43 -11.30 26.22 -12.43
CA THR A 43 -11.73 25.88 -13.79
C THR A 43 -13.14 25.31 -13.87
N GLY A 44 -13.70 24.83 -12.76
CA GLY A 44 -14.94 24.06 -12.71
C GLY A 44 -14.75 22.58 -13.08
N GLU A 45 -13.53 22.16 -13.47
CA GLU A 45 -13.20 20.76 -13.74
C GLU A 45 -12.81 20.01 -12.46
N LYS A 46 -12.97 18.68 -12.48
CA LYS A 46 -12.52 17.79 -11.43
C LYS A 46 -11.10 17.30 -11.68
N THR A 47 -10.43 16.90 -10.60
CA THR A 47 -9.12 16.27 -10.58
C THR A 47 -9.03 15.25 -9.44
N GLY A 48 -7.88 14.70 -9.22
CA GLY A 48 -7.60 13.71 -8.19
C GLY A 48 -6.22 13.10 -8.40
N PHE A 49 -6.06 11.83 -7.99
CA PHE A 49 -4.88 11.06 -8.35
C PHE A 49 -5.01 10.48 -9.78
N TRP A 50 -3.87 10.22 -10.42
CA TRP A 50 -3.80 9.62 -11.74
C TRP A 50 -3.78 8.10 -11.63
N ILE A 51 -4.74 7.40 -12.27
CA ILE A 51 -4.91 5.94 -12.09
C ILE A 51 -3.63 5.18 -12.41
N GLU A 52 -2.98 5.42 -13.56
CA GLU A 52 -1.79 4.68 -13.97
C GLU A 52 -0.62 4.87 -12.99
N GLU A 53 -0.43 6.09 -12.48
CA GLU A 53 0.63 6.40 -11.53
C GLU A 53 0.42 5.76 -10.15
N PHE A 54 -0.81 5.35 -9.86
CA PHE A 54 -1.16 4.54 -8.71
C PHE A 54 -1.10 3.04 -9.04
N ALA A 55 -1.78 2.61 -10.11
CA ALA A 55 -2.05 1.20 -10.41
C ALA A 55 -0.78 0.42 -10.77
N ALA A 56 0.07 0.96 -11.65
CA ALA A 56 1.29 0.28 -12.07
C ALA A 56 2.22 -0.03 -10.87
N PRO A 57 2.63 0.94 -10.02
CA PRO A 57 3.45 0.61 -8.86
C PRO A 57 2.70 -0.20 -7.80
N TYR A 58 1.37 -0.05 -7.68
CA TYR A 58 0.58 -0.86 -6.77
C TYR A 58 0.65 -2.34 -7.13
N TYR A 59 0.36 -2.70 -8.38
CA TYR A 59 0.38 -4.09 -8.81
C TYR A 59 1.79 -4.67 -8.88
N GLU A 60 2.78 -3.89 -9.29
CA GLU A 60 4.18 -4.31 -9.28
C GLU A 60 4.65 -4.74 -7.88
N LEU A 61 4.22 -4.05 -6.84
CA LEU A 61 4.55 -4.37 -5.46
C LEU A 61 3.65 -5.46 -4.87
N ALA A 62 2.34 -5.39 -5.11
CA ALA A 62 1.38 -6.35 -4.59
C ALA A 62 1.64 -7.77 -5.12
N ASP A 63 1.93 -7.92 -6.41
CA ASP A 63 2.24 -9.19 -7.05
C ASP A 63 3.56 -9.81 -6.51
N LYS A 64 4.43 -9.01 -5.90
CA LYS A 64 5.63 -9.45 -5.17
C LYS A 64 5.39 -9.73 -3.68
N GLY A 65 4.14 -9.66 -3.23
CA GLY A 65 3.76 -9.95 -1.84
C GLY A 65 4.05 -8.81 -0.87
N VAL A 66 4.22 -7.57 -1.35
CA VAL A 66 4.33 -6.39 -0.49
C VAL A 66 2.94 -6.04 0.05
N ILE A 67 2.85 -5.76 1.34
CA ILE A 67 1.63 -5.23 1.94
C ILE A 67 1.56 -3.74 1.62
N ILE A 68 0.44 -3.30 1.07
CA ILE A 68 0.23 -1.90 0.73
C ILE A 68 -0.98 -1.38 1.49
N ASP A 69 -0.76 -0.37 2.34
CA ASP A 69 -1.83 0.44 2.90
C ASP A 69 -1.97 1.74 2.12
N ILE A 70 -3.16 2.32 2.16
CA ILE A 70 -3.46 3.55 1.45
C ILE A 70 -3.98 4.58 2.46
N ALA A 71 -3.46 5.80 2.37
CA ALA A 71 -3.90 6.94 3.16
C ALA A 71 -4.18 8.16 2.29
N SER A 72 -4.97 9.08 2.79
CA SER A 72 -5.18 10.39 2.19
C SER A 72 -5.43 11.42 3.31
N PRO A 73 -5.25 12.73 3.08
CA PRO A 73 -5.42 13.75 4.12
C PRO A 73 -6.71 13.62 4.92
N LEU A 74 -7.83 13.38 4.25
CA LEU A 74 -9.15 13.27 4.87
C LEU A 74 -9.55 11.83 5.22
N GLY A 75 -8.84 10.82 4.68
CA GLY A 75 -9.29 9.43 4.70
C GLY A 75 -10.47 9.18 3.77
N GLY A 76 -10.98 7.93 3.76
CA GLY A 76 -12.11 7.55 2.89
C GLY A 76 -11.73 7.45 1.42
N GLN A 77 -12.68 7.76 0.52
CA GLN A 77 -12.49 7.62 -0.93
C GLN A 77 -11.68 8.79 -1.51
N PRO A 78 -10.45 8.58 -2.03
CA PRO A 78 -9.71 9.61 -2.74
C PRO A 78 -10.36 9.90 -4.11
N PRO A 79 -10.36 11.16 -4.57
CA PRO A 79 -10.84 11.49 -5.90
C PRO A 79 -9.88 11.00 -6.98
N ILE A 80 -10.44 10.50 -8.07
CA ILE A 80 -9.72 10.09 -9.29
C ILE A 80 -9.78 11.25 -10.28
N ASP A 81 -8.65 11.56 -10.93
CA ASP A 81 -8.64 12.51 -12.05
C ASP A 81 -9.44 11.90 -13.24
N PRO A 82 -10.54 12.54 -13.67
CA PRO A 82 -11.37 11.98 -14.75
C PRO A 82 -10.60 11.73 -16.06
N LYS A 83 -9.54 12.51 -16.32
CA LYS A 83 -8.71 12.37 -17.53
C LYS A 83 -7.85 11.10 -17.49
N SER A 84 -7.59 10.57 -16.31
CA SER A 84 -6.86 9.31 -16.16
C SER A 84 -7.70 8.08 -16.51
N SER A 85 -9.03 8.23 -16.55
CA SER A 85 -9.98 7.20 -16.99
C SER A 85 -10.28 7.26 -18.49
N ASP A 86 -9.67 8.18 -19.25
CA ASP A 86 -9.87 8.27 -20.69
C ASP A 86 -9.36 6.99 -21.38
N PRO A 87 -10.10 6.39 -22.33
CA PRO A 87 -9.66 5.21 -23.06
C PRO A 87 -8.28 5.34 -23.74
N SER A 88 -7.89 6.56 -24.12
CA SER A 88 -6.55 6.84 -24.67
C SER A 88 -5.42 6.71 -23.65
N SER A 89 -5.74 6.73 -22.35
CA SER A 89 -4.80 6.55 -21.24
C SER A 89 -4.79 5.11 -20.71
N ALA A 90 -5.57 4.20 -21.33
CA ALA A 90 -5.73 2.84 -20.83
C ALA A 90 -4.48 1.98 -21.03
N THR A 91 -4.00 1.38 -19.94
CA THR A 91 -2.94 0.38 -19.89
C THR A 91 -3.48 -0.95 -19.35
N GLU A 92 -2.66 -1.97 -19.25
CA GLU A 92 -3.08 -3.23 -18.61
C GLU A 92 -3.34 -3.02 -17.10
N ASP A 93 -2.56 -2.17 -16.44
CA ASP A 93 -2.73 -1.89 -15.01
C ASP A 93 -3.98 -1.06 -14.73
N THR A 94 -4.32 -0.08 -15.56
CA THR A 94 -5.58 0.67 -15.42
C THR A 94 -6.80 -0.22 -15.68
N LYS A 95 -6.74 -1.13 -16.66
CA LYS A 95 -7.80 -2.12 -16.91
C LYS A 95 -7.95 -3.12 -15.76
N ARG A 96 -6.85 -3.48 -15.11
CA ARG A 96 -6.87 -4.32 -13.90
C ARG A 96 -7.49 -3.56 -12.74
N PHE A 97 -7.11 -2.30 -12.55
CA PHE A 97 -7.66 -1.39 -11.54
C PHE A 97 -9.18 -1.28 -11.62
N ASP A 98 -9.74 -1.11 -12.82
CA ASP A 98 -11.19 -1.00 -13.04
C ASP A 98 -11.97 -2.27 -12.62
N LYS A 99 -11.31 -3.43 -12.65
CA LYS A 99 -11.93 -4.73 -12.34
C LYS A 99 -11.63 -5.23 -10.93
N ASP A 100 -10.69 -4.62 -10.22
CA ASP A 100 -10.24 -5.05 -8.90
C ASP A 100 -11.17 -4.52 -7.80
N THR A 101 -12.22 -5.28 -7.54
CA THR A 101 -13.24 -4.92 -6.54
C THR A 101 -12.67 -4.86 -5.11
N GLU A 102 -11.66 -5.67 -4.79
CA GLU A 102 -11.02 -5.64 -3.47
C GLU A 102 -10.25 -4.34 -3.27
N LEU A 103 -9.51 -3.91 -4.30
CA LEU A 103 -8.81 -2.65 -4.29
C LEU A 103 -9.78 -1.45 -4.22
N GLN A 104 -10.91 -1.50 -4.94
CA GLN A 104 -11.93 -0.44 -4.85
C GLN A 104 -12.50 -0.33 -3.43
N VAL A 105 -12.75 -1.46 -2.76
CA VAL A 105 -13.17 -1.48 -1.35
C VAL A 105 -12.07 -0.88 -0.45
N LYS A 106 -10.80 -1.19 -0.71
CA LYS A 106 -9.67 -0.62 0.05
C LYS A 106 -9.58 0.90 -0.16
N LEU A 107 -9.71 1.39 -1.39
CA LEU A 107 -9.73 2.82 -1.72
C LEU A 107 -10.87 3.56 -1.06
N SER A 108 -12.05 2.96 -0.96
CA SER A 108 -13.19 3.61 -0.30
C SER A 108 -13.00 3.84 1.21
N LYS A 109 -11.95 3.26 1.81
CA LYS A 109 -11.69 3.26 3.26
C LYS A 109 -10.22 3.60 3.56
N THR A 110 -9.62 4.51 2.82
CA THR A 110 -8.23 4.90 3.08
C THR A 110 -8.07 5.46 4.49
N HIS A 111 -6.91 5.26 5.07
CA HIS A 111 -6.59 5.82 6.38
C HIS A 111 -6.53 7.34 6.30
N LYS A 112 -6.92 8.02 7.38
CA LYS A 112 -6.65 9.44 7.52
C LYS A 112 -5.15 9.63 7.76
N LEU A 113 -4.51 10.50 6.98
CA LEU A 113 -3.07 10.65 6.97
C LEU A 113 -2.50 11.04 8.34
N ALA A 114 -3.22 11.87 9.09
CA ALA A 114 -2.83 12.29 10.44
C ALA A 114 -2.77 11.14 11.47
N ASP A 115 -3.42 10.00 11.19
CA ASP A 115 -3.44 8.84 12.09
C ASP A 115 -2.34 7.82 11.73
N VAL A 116 -1.61 8.03 10.64
CA VAL A 116 -0.55 7.16 10.15
C VAL A 116 0.72 7.32 10.96
N LYS A 117 1.36 6.20 11.29
CA LYS A 117 2.66 6.19 11.99
C LYS A 117 3.74 5.63 11.05
N GLN A 118 4.78 6.43 10.80
CA GLN A 118 5.92 6.04 9.96
C GLN A 118 6.56 4.70 10.39
N ALA A 119 6.55 4.40 11.71
CA ALA A 119 7.15 3.18 12.25
C ALA A 119 6.50 1.89 11.70
N ASP A 120 5.25 1.94 11.27
CA ASP A 120 4.48 0.79 10.79
C ASP A 120 4.82 0.40 9.33
N TYR A 121 5.67 1.18 8.64
CA TYR A 121 5.95 1.02 7.22
C TYR A 121 7.45 1.00 6.92
N ASP A 122 7.83 0.30 5.85
CA ASP A 122 9.19 0.25 5.33
C ASP A 122 9.50 1.37 4.33
N ALA A 123 8.49 1.87 3.62
CA ALA A 123 8.62 2.95 2.64
C ALA A 123 7.30 3.71 2.48
N VAL A 124 7.36 4.90 1.89
CA VAL A 124 6.18 5.68 1.48
C VAL A 124 6.28 6.05 0.00
N PHE A 125 5.14 5.99 -0.68
CA PHE A 125 5.00 6.33 -2.10
C PHE A 125 3.83 7.30 -2.29
N TYR A 126 4.06 8.34 -3.08
CA TYR A 126 3.08 9.36 -3.44
C TYR A 126 2.79 9.29 -4.93
N PRO A 127 1.69 8.65 -5.35
CA PRO A 127 1.20 8.74 -6.73
C PRO A 127 0.86 10.18 -7.09
N GLY A 128 1.04 10.54 -8.36
CA GLY A 128 0.75 11.87 -8.83
C GLY A 128 -0.70 12.07 -9.28
N GLY A 129 -0.87 12.97 -10.21
CA GLY A 129 -2.10 13.62 -10.59
C GLY A 129 -2.02 15.10 -10.28
N HIS A 130 -3.05 15.87 -10.57
CA HIS A 130 -3.02 17.31 -10.25
C HIS A 130 -3.46 17.59 -8.81
N GLY A 131 -4.38 16.77 -8.24
CA GLY A 131 -4.89 16.94 -6.87
C GLY A 131 -3.81 17.16 -5.80
N PRO A 132 -2.71 16.36 -5.77
CA PRO A 132 -1.62 16.51 -4.81
C PRO A 132 -1.02 17.92 -4.69
N LEU A 133 -1.11 18.73 -5.74
CA LEU A 133 -0.60 20.11 -5.74
C LEU A 133 -1.37 21.04 -4.80
N TRP A 134 -2.63 20.74 -4.52
CA TRP A 134 -3.49 21.59 -3.68
C TRP A 134 -3.50 21.17 -2.21
N ASP A 135 -3.38 19.90 -1.91
CA ASP A 135 -3.44 19.42 -0.53
C ASP A 135 -2.09 18.88 -0.02
N LEU A 136 -1.52 17.84 -0.65
CA LEU A 136 -0.34 17.17 -0.11
C LEU A 136 0.90 18.08 -0.04
N ALA A 137 1.00 19.05 -0.92
CA ALA A 137 2.12 20.01 -0.92
C ALA A 137 2.13 20.93 0.31
N THR A 138 0.99 21.12 0.96
CA THR A 138 0.83 22.05 2.11
C THR A 138 0.32 21.34 3.37
N ASP A 139 -0.05 20.05 3.29
CA ASP A 139 -0.50 19.27 4.42
C ASP A 139 0.64 19.02 5.40
N THR A 140 0.44 19.41 6.66
CA THR A 140 1.46 19.30 7.70
C THR A 140 1.75 17.85 8.09
N SER A 141 0.74 16.95 8.02
CA SER A 141 0.91 15.52 8.30
C SER A 141 1.72 14.87 7.20
N SER A 142 1.48 15.24 5.92
CA SER A 142 2.27 14.79 4.78
C SER A 142 3.74 15.20 4.92
N SER A 143 3.98 16.47 5.21
CA SER A 143 5.34 17.00 5.38
C SER A 143 6.08 16.33 6.54
N ALA A 144 5.43 16.18 7.69
CA ALA A 144 5.99 15.51 8.85
C ALA A 144 6.31 14.04 8.54
N LEU A 145 5.40 13.34 7.87
CA LEU A 145 5.59 11.95 7.49
C LEU A 145 6.80 11.77 6.55
N ILE A 146 6.97 12.63 5.54
CA ILE A 146 8.13 12.61 4.64
C ILE A 146 9.43 12.80 5.43
N VAL A 147 9.47 13.77 6.34
CA VAL A 147 10.63 14.02 7.21
C VAL A 147 10.93 12.81 8.08
N ASP A 148 9.91 12.19 8.68
CA ASP A 148 10.05 11.02 9.52
C ASP A 148 10.61 9.81 8.73
N PHE A 149 10.14 9.55 7.52
CA PHE A 149 10.71 8.50 6.67
C PHE A 149 12.16 8.79 6.32
N TYR A 150 12.46 10.01 5.90
CA TYR A 150 13.80 10.43 5.50
C TYR A 150 14.80 10.32 6.67
N THR A 151 14.45 10.83 7.83
CA THR A 151 15.33 10.81 9.02
C THR A 151 15.54 9.41 9.58
N ASN A 152 14.61 8.48 9.33
CA ASN A 152 14.74 7.07 9.69
C ASN A 152 15.35 6.20 8.57
N ASN A 153 15.97 6.82 7.54
CA ASN A 153 16.59 6.15 6.38
C ASN A 153 15.63 5.18 5.68
N LYS A 154 14.34 5.50 5.62
CA LYS A 154 13.34 4.74 4.87
C LYS A 154 13.04 5.43 3.54
N PRO A 155 12.86 4.67 2.45
CA PRO A 155 12.57 5.24 1.13
C PRO A 155 11.33 6.12 1.12
N VAL A 156 11.44 7.27 0.43
CA VAL A 156 10.33 8.14 0.04
C VAL A 156 10.37 8.25 -1.48
N ALA A 157 9.27 7.96 -2.14
CA ALA A 157 9.18 8.03 -3.59
C ALA A 157 7.94 8.82 -4.03
N PHE A 158 8.06 9.51 -5.17
CA PHE A 158 7.02 10.35 -5.76
C PHE A 158 6.95 10.11 -7.25
N VAL A 159 5.73 10.12 -7.79
CA VAL A 159 5.49 10.30 -9.23
C VAL A 159 4.79 11.63 -9.42
N PHE A 160 5.24 12.42 -10.38
CA PHE A 160 4.70 13.75 -10.64
C PHE A 160 4.19 13.82 -12.07
N HIS A 161 2.91 14.13 -12.23
CA HIS A 161 2.33 14.43 -13.53
C HIS A 161 2.36 15.94 -13.76
N SER A 162 3.35 16.45 -14.51
CA SER A 162 3.34 17.84 -14.96
C SER A 162 3.13 17.88 -16.47
N LYS A 163 2.03 18.47 -16.93
CA LYS A 163 1.97 18.91 -18.33
C LYS A 163 2.92 20.09 -18.47
N LYS A 164 3.97 19.94 -19.29
CA LYS A 164 4.62 21.12 -19.87
C LYS A 164 3.57 21.91 -20.60
N LYS A 165 3.34 23.16 -20.19
CA LYS A 165 2.64 24.14 -21.00
C LYS A 165 3.50 24.50 -22.20
#